data_d8a7a1863a8b7755da7809ad88751b1b
#
_entry.id   d8a7a1863a8b7755da7809ad88751b1b
#
_cell.length_a   1.000
_cell.length_b   1.000
_cell.length_c   1.000
_cell.angle_alpha   90.00
_cell.angle_beta   90.00
_cell.angle_gamma   90.00
#
_symmetry.space_group_name_H-M   'P 1'
#
loop_
_entity.id
_entity.type
_entity.pdbx_description
1 polymer ?
#
loop_
_entity_poly.entity_id
_entity_poly.type
_entity_poly.pdbx_seq_one_letter_code
_entity_poly.pdbx_strand_id
1 'polypeptide(L)'
;MSDAEFRRLALEHLDALHNLAVYLTRNGSEAEDLVQETYVRAMRFSHRFQPGTHLRAWLFQILRNTFLTFYRLREREPALSEDGVPAGGPMFHDAPDQDGASTEVLTDLDRALSRLPEEFKTPLLLAEVEGLPLDEVARIMECPVGTVKSRIFRAKERLREYLKDYGEELRR
;
A
#
# COMPACT_ATOMS: atom_id res chain seq x y z
N MET A 1 -3.93 27.30 8.92
CA MET A 1 -3.18 26.22 9.61
C MET A 1 -1.70 26.46 9.43
N SER A 2 -0.96 26.46 10.54
CA SER A 2 0.49 26.65 10.47
C SER A 2 1.21 25.36 10.01
N ASP A 3 2.43 25.51 9.53
CA ASP A 3 3.25 24.36 9.14
C ASP A 3 3.51 23.40 10.31
N ALA A 4 3.68 23.94 11.50
CA ALA A 4 3.87 23.17 12.73
C ALA A 4 2.63 22.35 13.08
N GLU A 5 1.46 22.97 12.95
CA GLU A 5 0.19 22.31 13.21
C GLU A 5 -0.08 21.22 12.17
N PHE A 6 0.13 21.51 10.89
CA PHE A 6 0.02 20.52 9.82
C PHE A 6 0.92 19.31 10.07
N ARG A 7 2.18 19.58 10.42
CA ARG A 7 3.16 18.51 10.70
C ARG A 7 2.70 17.63 11.86
N ARG A 8 2.22 18.22 12.93
CA ARG A 8 1.72 17.49 14.10
C ARG A 8 0.56 16.58 13.70
N LEU A 9 -0.43 17.13 12.99
CA LEU A 9 -1.61 16.39 12.57
C LEU A 9 -1.25 15.26 11.57
N ALA A 10 -0.34 15.53 10.65
CA ALA A 10 0.10 14.54 9.69
C ALA A 10 0.80 13.35 10.37
N LEU A 11 1.60 13.60 11.41
CA LEU A 11 2.28 12.54 12.14
C LEU A 11 1.34 11.64 12.96
N GLU A 12 0.15 12.09 13.26
CA GLU A 12 -0.86 11.24 13.92
C GLU A 12 -1.28 10.04 13.05
N HIS A 13 -1.05 10.11 11.75
CA HIS A 13 -1.40 9.06 10.79
C HIS A 13 -0.23 8.15 10.40
N LEU A 14 0.91 8.28 11.10
CA LEU A 14 2.13 7.55 10.77
C LEU A 14 1.91 6.03 10.74
N ASP A 15 1.27 5.48 11.77
CA ASP A 15 1.06 4.04 11.87
C ASP A 15 0.17 3.51 10.74
N ALA A 16 -0.89 4.24 10.42
CA ALA A 16 -1.79 3.86 9.32
C ALA A 16 -1.07 3.88 7.98
N LEU A 17 -0.25 4.90 7.72
CA LEU A 17 0.55 4.99 6.49
C LEU A 17 1.59 3.87 6.43
N HIS A 18 2.26 3.60 7.53
CA HIS A 18 3.25 2.53 7.60
C HIS A 18 2.62 1.16 7.35
N ASN A 19 1.48 0.88 7.94
CA ASN A 19 0.77 -0.37 7.72
C ASN A 19 0.41 -0.58 6.25
N LEU A 20 -0.14 0.42 5.58
CA LEU A 20 -0.43 0.32 4.16
C LEU A 20 0.86 0.15 3.35
N ALA A 21 1.90 0.89 3.68
CA ALA A 21 3.20 0.79 3.00
C ALA A 21 3.79 -0.62 3.10
N VAL A 22 3.69 -1.27 4.26
CA VAL A 22 4.15 -2.65 4.44
C VAL A 22 3.37 -3.61 3.54
N TYR A 23 2.06 -3.48 3.45
CA TYR A 23 1.25 -4.32 2.58
C TYR A 23 1.56 -4.10 1.10
N LEU A 24 1.86 -2.86 0.69
CA LEU A 24 2.18 -2.54 -0.70
C LEU A 24 3.58 -2.99 -1.09
N THR A 25 4.56 -2.76 -0.23
CA THR A 25 5.97 -3.05 -0.52
C THR A 25 6.39 -4.45 -0.13
N ARG A 26 5.75 -5.03 0.88
CA ARG A 26 6.07 -6.33 1.46
C ARG A 26 7.51 -6.42 1.98
N ASN A 27 8.08 -5.28 2.31
CA ASN A 27 9.45 -5.16 2.81
C ASN A 27 9.49 -3.99 3.80
N GLY A 28 9.93 -4.24 5.03
CA GLY A 28 9.93 -3.22 6.08
C GLY A 28 10.79 -2.01 5.76
N SER A 29 11.96 -2.22 5.18
CA SER A 29 12.88 -1.16 4.80
C SER A 29 12.31 -0.28 3.67
N GLU A 30 11.75 -0.91 2.65
CA GLU A 30 11.10 -0.18 1.55
C GLU A 30 9.84 0.54 2.00
N ALA A 31 9.10 -0.04 2.94
CA ALA A 31 7.94 0.61 3.54
C ALA A 31 8.33 1.89 4.28
N GLU A 32 9.42 1.85 5.06
CA GLU A 32 9.93 3.02 5.75
C GLU A 32 10.35 4.12 4.75
N ASP A 33 11.05 3.76 3.69
CA ASP A 33 11.45 4.69 2.64
C ASP A 33 10.23 5.31 1.95
N LEU A 34 9.22 4.51 1.68
CA LEU A 34 7.97 4.98 1.08
C LEU A 34 7.25 5.97 2.00
N VAL A 35 7.17 5.66 3.29
CA VAL A 35 6.54 6.56 4.27
C VAL A 35 7.33 7.86 4.39
N GLN A 36 8.66 7.80 4.46
CA GLN A 36 9.49 9.00 4.52
C GLN A 36 9.27 9.89 3.30
N GLU A 37 9.31 9.33 2.11
CA GLU A 37 9.08 10.10 0.87
C GLU A 37 7.66 10.68 0.83
N THR A 38 6.70 9.94 1.33
CA THR A 38 5.31 10.44 1.46
C THR A 38 5.25 11.69 2.33
N TYR A 39 5.91 11.66 3.49
CA TYR A 39 5.96 12.83 4.38
C TYR A 39 6.73 14.00 3.78
N VAL A 40 7.85 13.74 3.12
CA VAL A 40 8.60 14.80 2.40
C VAL A 40 7.69 15.50 1.39
N ARG A 41 6.96 14.74 0.61
CA ARG A 41 6.00 15.30 -0.37
C ARG A 41 4.84 16.00 0.31
N ALA A 42 4.29 15.43 1.37
CA ALA A 42 3.20 16.04 2.12
C ALA A 42 3.59 17.41 2.69
N MET A 43 4.79 17.51 3.27
CA MET A 43 5.29 18.77 3.81
C MET A 43 5.55 19.80 2.70
N ARG A 44 6.13 19.36 1.59
CA ARG A 44 6.39 20.24 0.43
C ARG A 44 5.11 20.81 -0.15
N PHE A 45 4.05 20.03 -0.20
CA PHE A 45 2.76 20.40 -0.80
C PHE A 45 1.67 20.70 0.24
N SER A 46 2.05 20.95 1.49
CA SER A 46 1.10 21.23 2.57
C SER A 46 0.15 22.38 2.24
N HIS A 47 0.61 23.36 1.48
CA HIS A 47 -0.20 24.51 1.02
C HIS A 47 -1.36 24.10 0.09
N ARG A 48 -1.31 22.92 -0.51
CA ARG A 48 -2.38 22.38 -1.36
C ARG A 48 -3.45 21.64 -0.56
N PHE A 49 -3.14 21.30 0.68
CA PHE A 49 -4.12 20.66 1.55
C PHE A 49 -5.17 21.69 1.97
N GLN A 50 -6.45 21.35 1.82
CA GLN A 50 -7.56 22.21 2.24
C GLN A 50 -7.96 21.86 3.67
N PRO A 51 -7.78 22.77 4.65
CA PRO A 51 -8.25 22.56 6.02
C PRO A 51 -9.75 22.26 6.04
N GLY A 52 -10.15 21.31 6.91
CA GLY A 52 -11.53 20.85 6.99
C GLY A 52 -11.85 19.65 6.09
N THR A 53 -10.89 19.22 5.26
CA THR A 53 -10.99 17.96 4.52
C THR A 53 -10.22 16.85 5.25
N HIS A 54 -10.35 15.62 4.77
CA HIS A 54 -9.73 14.48 5.44
C HIS A 54 -8.23 14.39 5.16
N LEU A 55 -7.42 14.81 6.10
CA LEU A 55 -5.96 14.76 5.99
C LEU A 55 -5.46 13.33 5.78
N ARG A 56 -6.02 12.36 6.49
CA ARG A 56 -5.64 10.94 6.36
C ARG A 56 -5.82 10.44 4.92
N ALA A 57 -6.94 10.72 4.30
CA ALA A 57 -7.20 10.32 2.91
C ALA A 57 -6.22 11.01 1.94
N TRP A 58 -5.92 12.27 2.17
CA TRP A 58 -4.95 13.02 1.38
C TRP A 58 -3.54 12.42 1.48
N LEU A 59 -3.14 12.04 2.69
CA LEU A 59 -1.85 11.36 2.91
C LEU A 59 -1.79 9.98 2.23
N PHE A 60 -2.87 9.20 2.29
CA PHE A 60 -2.94 7.92 1.57
C PHE A 60 -2.85 8.09 0.06
N GLN A 61 -3.44 9.14 -0.48
CA GLN A 61 -3.33 9.46 -1.90
C GLN A 61 -1.87 9.75 -2.29
N ILE A 62 -1.16 10.52 -1.49
CA ILE A 62 0.27 10.79 -1.72
C ILE A 62 1.08 9.51 -1.63
N LEU A 63 0.82 8.68 -0.62
CA LEU A 63 1.52 7.41 -0.44
C LEU A 63 1.34 6.49 -1.64
N ARG A 64 0.12 6.31 -2.09
CA ARG A 64 -0.17 5.47 -3.25
C ARG A 64 0.48 6.03 -4.52
N ASN A 65 0.35 7.32 -4.76
CA ASN A 65 0.96 7.95 -5.93
C ASN A 65 2.49 7.84 -5.91
N THR A 66 3.09 7.97 -4.75
CA THR A 66 4.53 7.78 -4.55
C THR A 66 4.94 6.34 -4.84
N PHE A 67 4.19 5.38 -4.31
CA PHE A 67 4.39 3.96 -4.58
C PHE A 67 4.34 3.65 -6.07
N LEU A 68 3.30 4.11 -6.75
CA LEU A 68 3.14 3.87 -8.19
C LEU A 68 4.23 4.53 -9.02
N THR A 69 4.70 5.70 -8.61
CA THR A 69 5.80 6.39 -9.27
C THR A 69 7.07 5.57 -9.18
N PHE A 70 7.44 5.08 -8.01
CA PHE A 70 8.62 4.24 -7.81
C PHE A 70 8.52 2.93 -8.58
N TYR A 71 7.35 2.29 -8.55
CA TYR A 71 7.09 1.06 -9.28
C TYR A 71 7.24 1.25 -10.80
N ARG A 72 6.65 2.32 -11.35
CA ARG A 72 6.76 2.66 -12.78
C ARG A 72 8.19 2.98 -13.19
N LEU A 73 8.93 3.70 -12.36
CA LEU A 73 10.34 4.01 -12.64
C LEU A 73 11.17 2.74 -12.73
N ARG A 74 10.90 1.75 -11.91
CA ARG A 74 11.61 0.48 -11.97
C ARG A 74 11.21 -0.39 -13.15
N GLU A 75 9.95 -0.36 -13.57
CA GLU A 75 9.51 -1.05 -14.78
C GLU A 75 10.08 -0.41 -16.05
N ARG A 76 10.27 0.91 -16.05
CA ARG A 76 10.80 1.66 -17.20
C ARG A 76 12.32 1.62 -17.31
N GLU A 77 13.01 1.42 -16.21
CA GLU A 77 14.43 1.19 -16.18
C GLU A 77 14.67 -0.28 -15.89
N PRO A 78 14.74 -1.14 -16.92
CA PRO A 78 15.41 -2.40 -16.75
C PRO A 78 16.88 -2.04 -16.54
N ALA A 79 17.23 -1.68 -15.32
CA ALA A 79 18.62 -1.53 -14.94
C ALA A 79 19.24 -2.91 -15.10
N LEU A 80 19.93 -3.10 -16.20
CA LEU A 80 20.86 -4.19 -16.36
C LEU A 80 21.97 -3.92 -15.36
N SER A 81 22.08 -4.74 -14.35
CA SER A 81 23.31 -4.83 -13.59
C SER A 81 24.43 -5.13 -14.58
N GLU A 82 25.64 -4.72 -14.23
CA GLU A 82 26.84 -4.95 -15.04
C GLU A 82 27.00 -6.43 -15.48
N ASP A 83 26.31 -7.35 -14.79
CA ASP A 83 26.32 -8.79 -15.06
C ASP A 83 25.22 -9.26 -16.02
N GLY A 84 24.47 -8.33 -16.66
CA GLY A 84 23.39 -8.69 -17.59
C GLY A 84 22.14 -9.26 -16.92
N VAL A 85 22.10 -9.27 -15.59
CA VAL A 85 20.91 -9.64 -14.84
C VAL A 85 20.05 -8.38 -14.67
N PRO A 86 18.74 -8.42 -14.90
CA PRO A 86 17.89 -7.27 -14.60
C PRO A 86 18.14 -6.84 -13.15
N ALA A 87 18.87 -5.75 -12.98
CA ALA A 87 19.01 -5.14 -11.67
C ALA A 87 17.68 -4.52 -11.33
N GLY A 88 16.99 -5.12 -10.43
CA GLY A 88 15.68 -4.68 -10.06
C GLY A 88 14.65 -5.71 -10.45
N GLY A 89 14.69 -6.78 -9.78
CA GLY A 89 13.47 -7.42 -9.43
C GLY A 89 12.55 -6.36 -8.84
N PRO A 90 11.26 -6.58 -8.83
CA PRO A 90 10.35 -5.62 -8.26
C PRO A 90 10.95 -5.12 -6.95
N MET A 91 10.89 -3.82 -6.72
CA MET A 91 11.31 -3.19 -5.47
C MET A 91 10.74 -3.93 -4.27
N PHE A 92 9.73 -4.67 -4.55
CA PHE A 92 8.90 -5.40 -3.67
C PHE A 92 9.19 -6.86 -3.93
N HIS A 93 10.18 -7.39 -3.22
CA HIS A 93 10.49 -8.80 -3.29
C HIS A 93 9.31 -9.63 -2.78
N ASP A 94 9.00 -10.70 -3.49
CA ASP A 94 8.05 -11.70 -3.02
C ASP A 94 8.53 -12.44 -1.76
N ALA A 95 9.70 -12.09 -1.26
CA ALA A 95 10.18 -12.65 -0.01
C ALA A 95 9.50 -11.95 1.17
N PRO A 96 8.80 -12.68 2.02
CA PRO A 96 8.34 -12.11 3.27
C PRO A 96 9.56 -11.61 4.04
N ASP A 97 9.41 -10.42 4.61
CA ASP A 97 10.38 -9.88 5.54
C ASP A 97 10.70 -10.96 6.57
N GLN A 98 11.96 -11.39 6.61
CA GLN A 98 12.39 -12.41 7.54
C GLN A 98 12.65 -11.86 8.95
N ASP A 99 12.12 -10.69 9.26
CA ASP A 99 12.07 -10.21 10.63
C ASP A 99 11.07 -11.04 11.42
N GLY A 100 11.53 -12.14 11.69
CA GLY A 100 11.00 -13.41 11.97
C GLY A 100 10.20 -13.62 13.22
N ALA A 101 9.84 -12.66 14.00
CA ALA A 101 9.12 -12.95 15.23
C ALA A 101 7.60 -13.05 15.08
N SER A 102 7.08 -12.60 13.95
CA SER A 102 5.64 -12.60 13.68
C SER A 102 5.24 -13.57 12.58
N THR A 103 6.17 -14.35 12.08
CA THR A 103 6.00 -15.15 10.87
C THR A 103 5.01 -16.29 11.01
N GLU A 104 4.79 -16.78 12.21
CA GLU A 104 3.82 -17.87 12.42
C GLU A 104 2.38 -17.39 12.47
N VAL A 105 2.17 -16.11 12.69
CA VAL A 105 0.83 -15.49 12.70
C VAL A 105 0.60 -14.66 11.44
N LEU A 106 1.60 -14.44 10.62
CA LEU A 106 1.46 -13.99 9.23
C LEU A 106 0.88 -15.14 8.43
N THR A 107 -0.32 -15.25 8.67
CA THR A 107 -1.29 -16.22 8.36
C THR A 107 -1.43 -16.35 6.87
N ASP A 108 -2.09 -17.36 6.48
CA ASP A 108 -2.58 -17.57 5.14
C ASP A 108 -3.24 -16.32 4.55
N LEU A 109 -3.84 -15.48 5.40
CA LEU A 109 -4.42 -14.20 4.97
C LEU A 109 -3.36 -13.23 4.43
N ASP A 110 -2.24 -13.06 5.12
CA ASP A 110 -1.18 -12.17 4.65
C ASP A 110 -0.55 -12.68 3.36
N ARG A 111 -0.37 -13.99 3.23
CA ARG A 111 0.08 -14.62 1.99
C ARG A 111 -0.90 -14.39 0.86
N ALA A 112 -2.20 -14.55 1.13
CA ALA A 112 -3.24 -14.33 0.15
C ALA A 112 -3.31 -12.86 -0.28
N LEU A 113 -3.22 -11.92 0.67
CA LEU A 113 -3.15 -10.49 0.38
C LEU A 113 -1.94 -10.16 -0.50
N SER A 114 -0.81 -10.80 -0.25
CA SER A 114 0.41 -10.58 -1.03
C SER A 114 0.27 -10.98 -2.49
N ARG A 115 -0.62 -11.91 -2.80
CA ARG A 115 -0.90 -12.35 -4.18
C ARG A 115 -1.82 -11.41 -4.95
N LEU A 116 -2.54 -10.51 -4.25
CA LEU A 116 -3.43 -9.56 -4.90
C LEU A 116 -2.63 -8.46 -5.61
N PRO A 117 -2.98 -8.14 -6.87
CA PRO A 117 -2.47 -6.94 -7.50
C PRO A 117 -2.84 -5.67 -6.71
N GLU A 118 -2.01 -4.63 -6.82
CA GLU A 118 -2.21 -3.37 -6.09
C GLU A 118 -3.61 -2.80 -6.30
N GLU A 119 -4.12 -2.83 -7.53
CA GLU A 119 -5.43 -2.27 -7.88
C GLU A 119 -6.61 -2.91 -7.12
N PHE A 120 -6.43 -4.13 -6.63
CA PHE A 120 -7.41 -4.83 -5.79
C PHE A 120 -7.08 -4.75 -4.31
N LYS A 121 -5.80 -4.84 -3.98
CA LYS A 121 -5.32 -4.82 -2.61
C LYS A 121 -5.58 -3.47 -1.93
N THR A 122 -5.19 -2.39 -2.56
CA THR A 122 -5.27 -1.05 -1.97
C THR A 122 -6.71 -0.64 -1.62
N PRO A 123 -7.70 -0.73 -2.53
CA PRO A 123 -9.06 -0.35 -2.15
C PRO A 123 -9.65 -1.25 -1.08
N LEU A 124 -9.33 -2.52 -1.08
CA LEU A 124 -9.76 -3.44 -0.02
C LEU A 124 -9.21 -3.01 1.34
N LEU A 125 -7.93 -2.74 1.44
CA LEU A 125 -7.28 -2.35 2.70
C LEU A 125 -7.77 -0.97 3.18
N LEU A 126 -7.93 -0.02 2.28
CA LEU A 126 -8.42 1.30 2.64
C LEU A 126 -9.86 1.26 3.18
N ALA A 127 -10.70 0.46 2.59
CA ALA A 127 -12.10 0.35 3.00
C ALA A 127 -12.28 -0.52 4.24
N GLU A 128 -11.67 -1.71 4.27
CA GLU A 128 -11.94 -2.73 5.30
C GLU A 128 -11.03 -2.60 6.53
N VAL A 129 -9.79 -2.23 6.36
CA VAL A 129 -8.83 -2.09 7.47
C VAL A 129 -8.81 -0.65 7.99
N GLU A 130 -8.68 0.31 7.11
CA GLU A 130 -8.59 1.72 7.48
C GLU A 130 -9.96 2.39 7.65
N GLY A 131 -11.03 1.73 7.20
CA GLY A 131 -12.39 2.21 7.39
C GLY A 131 -12.74 3.48 6.64
N LEU A 132 -12.07 3.76 5.52
CA LEU A 132 -12.39 4.95 4.73
C LEU A 132 -13.70 4.79 3.98
N PRO A 133 -14.50 5.86 3.87
CA PRO A 133 -15.68 5.86 2.99
C PRO A 133 -15.29 5.57 1.53
N LEU A 134 -16.19 4.92 0.80
CA LEU A 134 -15.90 4.51 -0.58
C LEU A 134 -15.63 5.68 -1.53
N ASP A 135 -16.23 6.83 -1.29
CA ASP A 135 -15.96 8.05 -2.06
C ASP A 135 -14.52 8.55 -1.86
N GLU A 136 -13.99 8.45 -0.66
CA GLU A 136 -12.58 8.77 -0.39
C GLU A 136 -11.64 7.74 -1.00
N VAL A 137 -11.97 6.47 -0.92
CA VAL A 137 -11.20 5.40 -1.59
C VAL A 137 -11.18 5.65 -3.10
N ALA A 138 -12.30 6.05 -3.69
CA ALA A 138 -12.38 6.38 -5.11
C ALA A 138 -11.45 7.54 -5.50
N ARG A 139 -11.35 8.56 -4.66
CA ARG A 139 -10.41 9.66 -4.88
C ARG A 139 -8.96 9.19 -4.83
N ILE A 140 -8.61 8.38 -3.84
CA ILE A 140 -7.27 7.83 -3.71
C ILE A 140 -6.92 6.96 -4.90
N MET A 141 -7.85 6.13 -5.35
CA MET A 141 -7.67 5.22 -6.48
C MET A 141 -7.82 5.91 -7.85
N GLU A 142 -8.28 7.15 -7.87
CA GLU A 142 -8.54 7.92 -9.09
C GLU A 142 -9.47 7.17 -10.05
N CYS A 143 -10.55 6.63 -9.50
CA CYS A 143 -11.56 5.88 -10.27
C CYS A 143 -12.96 6.12 -9.70
N PRO A 144 -14.02 5.78 -10.47
CA PRO A 144 -15.39 5.88 -9.97
C PRO A 144 -15.67 4.96 -8.77
N VAL A 145 -16.61 5.35 -7.92
CA VAL A 145 -17.03 4.55 -6.76
C VAL A 145 -17.50 3.15 -7.18
N GLY A 146 -18.21 3.04 -8.31
CA GLY A 146 -18.63 1.75 -8.84
C GLY A 146 -17.45 0.82 -9.15
N THR A 147 -16.36 1.37 -9.63
CA THR A 147 -15.12 0.61 -9.88
C THR A 147 -14.49 0.17 -8.57
N VAL A 148 -14.50 1.03 -7.53
CA VAL A 148 -14.01 0.64 -6.19
C VAL A 148 -14.79 -0.55 -5.66
N LYS A 149 -16.11 -0.50 -5.74
CA LYS A 149 -16.98 -1.58 -5.28
C LYS A 149 -16.68 -2.90 -5.99
N SER A 150 -16.54 -2.87 -7.31
CA SER A 150 -16.24 -4.08 -8.07
C SER A 150 -14.85 -4.62 -7.81
N ARG A 151 -13.86 -3.75 -7.62
CA ARG A 151 -12.50 -4.16 -7.25
C ARG A 151 -12.45 -4.80 -5.87
N ILE A 152 -13.14 -4.24 -4.88
CA ILE A 152 -13.24 -4.81 -3.53
C ILE A 152 -13.92 -6.19 -3.59
N PHE A 153 -14.99 -6.30 -4.34
CA PHE A 153 -15.71 -7.56 -4.51
C PHE A 153 -14.78 -8.64 -5.12
N ARG A 154 -14.08 -8.33 -6.19
CA ARG A 154 -13.13 -9.26 -6.83
C ARG A 154 -11.96 -9.59 -5.92
N ALA A 155 -11.47 -8.62 -5.15
CA ALA A 155 -10.42 -8.86 -4.17
C ALA A 155 -10.85 -9.91 -3.15
N LYS A 156 -12.05 -9.76 -2.60
CA LYS A 156 -12.60 -10.72 -1.64
C LYS A 156 -12.80 -12.10 -2.24
N GLU A 157 -13.26 -12.18 -3.49
CA GLU A 157 -13.39 -13.47 -4.19
C GLU A 157 -12.05 -14.17 -4.35
N ARG A 158 -11.04 -13.45 -4.81
CA ARG A 158 -9.69 -14.01 -4.96
C ARG A 158 -9.09 -14.45 -3.64
N LEU A 159 -9.30 -13.68 -2.59
CA LEU A 159 -8.84 -14.07 -1.24
C LEU A 159 -9.48 -15.36 -0.77
N ARG A 160 -10.78 -15.54 -1.01
CA ARG A 160 -11.47 -16.79 -0.65
C ARG A 160 -10.87 -17.98 -1.39
N GLU A 161 -10.56 -17.84 -2.67
CA GLU A 161 -9.93 -18.89 -3.47
C GLU A 161 -8.53 -19.23 -2.93
N TYR A 162 -7.72 -18.21 -2.66
CA TYR A 162 -6.37 -18.43 -2.12
C TYR A 162 -6.41 -19.10 -0.75
N LEU A 163 -7.33 -18.70 0.10
CA LEU A 163 -7.48 -19.27 1.43
C LEU A 163 -7.97 -20.73 1.41
N LYS A 164 -8.78 -21.10 0.43
CA LYS A 164 -9.18 -22.50 0.22
C LYS A 164 -7.97 -23.36 -0.14
N ASP A 165 -7.13 -22.88 -1.05
CA ASP A 165 -5.91 -23.58 -1.47
C ASP A 165 -5.00 -23.86 -0.27
N TYR A 166 -4.80 -22.88 0.61
CA TYR A 166 -4.00 -23.08 1.82
C TYR A 166 -4.67 -24.03 2.81
N GLY A 167 -5.98 -24.00 2.94
CA GLY A 167 -6.72 -24.94 3.78
C GLY A 167 -6.61 -26.38 3.30
N GLU A 168 -6.57 -26.60 2.00
CA GLU A 168 -6.39 -27.93 1.40
C GLU A 168 -4.96 -28.46 1.60
N GLU A 169 -3.96 -27.59 1.49
CA GLU A 169 -2.56 -27.95 1.78
C GLU A 169 -2.37 -28.43 3.21
N LEU A 170 -3.05 -27.83 4.17
CA LEU A 170 -2.98 -28.20 5.58
C LEU A 170 -3.70 -29.52 5.89
N ARG A 171 -4.63 -29.94 5.04
CA ARG A 171 -5.37 -31.20 5.20
C ARG A 171 -4.67 -32.40 4.57
N ARG A 172 -3.64 -32.18 3.81
CA ARG A 172 -2.78 -33.20 3.21
C ARG A 172 -1.61 -33.50 4.12
#